data_d6b3027040ceba6d0cf35bcfbc642e40
#
_entry.id   d6b3027040ceba6d0cf35bcfbc642e40
#
_cell.length_a   1.000
_cell.length_b   1.000
_cell.length_c   1.000
_cell.angle_alpha   90.00
_cell.angle_beta   90.00
_cell.angle_gamma   90.00
#
_symmetry.space_group_name_H-M   'P 1'
#
loop_
_entity.id
_entity.type
_entity.pdbx_description
1 polymer ?
#
loop_
_entity_poly.entity_id
_entity_poly.type
_entity_poly.pdbx_seq_one_letter_code
_entity_poly.pdbx_strand_id
1 'polypeptide(L)'
;GTGFAMWTGLLLVALALVVVFFFTLYFCDYDIFGQFNRYMYVLLLYVLFSSITFLLSREDVEMYYMIPYSLMAMFMMAFFRKGFVMIMYFITLLPLLIATTGTVTVFFVHLIAGFLGIYIYERLNKGWLQFVGSFIIYLIMSLVWLGFCLMFDNVGNWHLLLYIALSAGLAIAGYPLIYLFERVFALVSSAKLVELSDTSNALLRLLADKAPGTFHHSLQVMNIADAAARAINANVPLIRAAALYHDIGKIKNPQCFTENEIPGVKVHEGLTPKESAALITRHVTDGLELAEKHKLPRVLKDFIISHHGTTS
;
A
#
# COMPACT_ATOMS: atom_id res chain seq x y z
N GLY A 1 -30.11 -11.11 -35.77
CA GLY A 1 -28.76 -11.74 -35.68
C GLY A 1 -27.69 -10.83 -35.05
N THR A 2 -27.80 -9.51 -35.16
CA THR A 2 -26.78 -8.57 -34.71
C THR A 2 -26.63 -8.49 -33.20
N GLY A 3 -27.71 -8.60 -32.43
CA GLY A 3 -27.65 -8.56 -30.98
C GLY A 3 -26.91 -9.76 -30.35
N PHE A 4 -27.15 -10.96 -30.83
CA PHE A 4 -26.49 -12.15 -30.32
C PHE A 4 -24.96 -12.13 -30.52
N ALA A 5 -24.51 -11.79 -31.73
CA ALA A 5 -23.08 -11.67 -32.05
C ALA A 5 -22.39 -10.60 -31.20
N MET A 6 -23.06 -9.46 -30.96
CA MET A 6 -22.54 -8.40 -30.10
C MET A 6 -22.37 -8.88 -28.65
N TRP A 7 -23.38 -9.52 -28.07
CA TRP A 7 -23.33 -10.03 -26.69
C TRP A 7 -22.27 -11.14 -26.53
N THR A 8 -22.16 -12.04 -27.54
CA THR A 8 -21.12 -13.08 -27.55
C THR A 8 -19.73 -12.46 -27.63
N GLY A 9 -19.53 -11.45 -28.47
CA GLY A 9 -18.25 -10.73 -28.56
C GLY A 9 -17.88 -10.03 -27.24
N LEU A 10 -18.84 -9.35 -26.61
CA LEU A 10 -18.61 -8.69 -25.31
C LEU A 10 -18.24 -9.71 -24.22
N LEU A 11 -18.94 -10.89 -24.20
CA LEU A 11 -18.64 -11.95 -23.24
C LEU A 11 -17.22 -12.50 -23.44
N LEU A 12 -16.81 -12.75 -24.68
CA LEU A 12 -15.46 -13.26 -25.00
C LEU A 12 -14.36 -12.26 -24.56
N VAL A 13 -14.58 -10.99 -24.80
CA VAL A 13 -13.63 -9.93 -24.38
C VAL A 13 -13.60 -9.80 -22.86
N ALA A 14 -14.75 -9.81 -22.19
CA ALA A 14 -14.81 -9.80 -20.72
C ALA A 14 -14.07 -11.01 -20.12
N LEU A 15 -14.28 -12.19 -20.70
CA LEU A 15 -13.57 -13.42 -20.28
C LEU A 15 -12.05 -13.26 -20.47
N ALA A 16 -11.60 -12.71 -21.60
CA ALA A 16 -10.18 -12.48 -21.85
C ALA A 16 -9.59 -11.52 -20.82
N LEU A 17 -10.28 -10.43 -20.46
CA LEU A 17 -9.85 -9.49 -19.42
C LEU A 17 -9.75 -10.16 -18.04
N VAL A 18 -10.71 -11.03 -17.69
CA VAL A 18 -10.68 -11.80 -16.46
C VAL A 18 -9.48 -12.75 -16.46
N VAL A 19 -9.21 -13.44 -17.56
CA VAL A 19 -8.05 -14.32 -17.69
C VAL A 19 -6.76 -13.51 -17.52
N VAL A 20 -6.61 -12.36 -18.18
CA VAL A 20 -5.44 -11.47 -18.05
C VAL A 20 -5.27 -11.02 -16.60
N PHE A 21 -6.35 -10.64 -15.91
CA PHE A 21 -6.32 -10.26 -14.51
C PHE A 21 -5.76 -11.39 -13.62
N PHE A 22 -6.30 -12.60 -13.73
CA PHE A 22 -5.83 -13.75 -12.93
C PHE A 22 -4.40 -14.16 -13.27
N PHE A 23 -4.03 -14.14 -14.54
CA PHE A 23 -2.65 -14.39 -14.97
C PHE A 23 -1.68 -13.40 -14.35
N THR A 24 -2.06 -12.12 -14.31
CA THR A 24 -1.22 -11.08 -13.70
C THR A 24 -1.02 -11.31 -12.21
N LEU A 25 -2.09 -11.64 -11.47
CA LEU A 25 -1.96 -11.97 -10.05
C LEU A 25 -1.03 -13.17 -9.85
N TYR A 26 -1.19 -14.22 -10.67
CA TYR A 26 -0.38 -15.42 -10.58
C TYR A 26 1.12 -15.18 -10.81
N PHE A 27 1.47 -14.39 -11.80
CA PHE A 27 2.87 -14.15 -12.15
C PHE A 27 3.53 -13.00 -11.37
N CYS A 28 2.76 -12.02 -10.91
CA CYS A 28 3.33 -10.83 -10.26
C CYS A 28 3.28 -10.89 -8.73
N ASP A 29 2.33 -11.60 -8.12
CA ASP A 29 2.19 -11.74 -6.66
C ASP A 29 1.40 -13.03 -6.34
N TYR A 30 2.00 -14.20 -6.59
CA TYR A 30 1.35 -15.50 -6.35
C TYR A 30 0.84 -15.65 -4.91
N ASP A 31 1.57 -15.10 -3.94
CA ASP A 31 1.23 -15.19 -2.52
C ASP A 31 -0.08 -14.47 -2.18
N ILE A 32 -0.58 -13.60 -3.08
CA ILE A 32 -1.85 -12.89 -2.88
C ILE A 32 -3.03 -13.85 -2.75
N PHE A 33 -2.99 -15.02 -3.42
CA PHE A 33 -4.06 -16.02 -3.34
C PHE A 33 -4.18 -16.66 -1.94
N GLY A 34 -3.09 -16.71 -1.19
CA GLY A 34 -3.09 -17.13 0.22
C GLY A 34 -3.54 -16.03 1.19
N GLN A 35 -3.69 -14.80 0.73
CA GLN A 35 -4.01 -13.62 1.54
C GLN A 35 -5.37 -13.04 1.12
N PHE A 36 -6.46 -13.67 1.55
CA PHE A 36 -7.82 -13.35 1.12
C PHE A 36 -8.15 -11.86 1.10
N ASN A 37 -7.78 -11.11 2.14
CA ASN A 37 -8.09 -9.68 2.23
C ASN A 37 -7.36 -8.85 1.16
N ARG A 38 -6.08 -9.16 0.87
CA ARG A 38 -5.32 -8.49 -0.19
C ARG A 38 -5.89 -8.80 -1.56
N TYR A 39 -6.21 -10.06 -1.80
CA TYR A 39 -6.85 -10.50 -3.03
C TYR A 39 -8.20 -9.79 -3.25
N MET A 40 -9.08 -9.79 -2.25
CA MET A 40 -10.39 -9.13 -2.33
C MET A 40 -10.29 -7.62 -2.55
N TYR A 41 -9.29 -6.97 -1.96
CA TYR A 41 -9.04 -5.55 -2.17
C TYR A 41 -8.68 -5.24 -3.64
N VAL A 42 -7.75 -5.99 -4.23
CA VAL A 42 -7.36 -5.81 -5.63
C VAL A 42 -8.52 -6.09 -6.57
N LEU A 43 -9.26 -7.17 -6.31
CA LEU A 43 -10.45 -7.53 -7.09
C LEU A 43 -11.53 -6.44 -7.01
N LEU A 44 -11.79 -5.90 -5.82
CA LEU A 44 -12.74 -4.80 -5.63
C LEU A 44 -12.39 -3.59 -6.48
N LEU A 45 -11.12 -3.15 -6.44
CA LEU A 45 -10.68 -1.98 -7.21
C LEU A 45 -10.79 -2.24 -8.72
N TYR A 46 -10.36 -3.41 -9.19
CA TYR A 46 -10.47 -3.76 -10.60
C TYR A 46 -11.92 -3.78 -11.08
N VAL A 47 -12.82 -4.45 -10.33
CA VAL A 47 -14.25 -4.52 -10.67
C VAL A 47 -14.90 -3.15 -10.60
N LEU A 48 -14.60 -2.34 -9.58
CA LEU A 48 -15.16 -1.00 -9.43
C LEU A 48 -14.82 -0.11 -10.63
N PHE A 49 -13.53 0.02 -10.98
CA PHE A 49 -13.13 0.89 -12.08
C PHE A 49 -13.58 0.36 -13.45
N SER A 50 -13.53 -0.96 -13.66
CA SER A 50 -14.09 -1.58 -14.87
C SER A 50 -15.59 -1.36 -15.00
N SER A 51 -16.34 -1.46 -13.89
CA SER A 51 -17.79 -1.21 -13.88
C SER A 51 -18.11 0.26 -14.18
N ILE A 52 -17.38 1.21 -13.61
CA ILE A 52 -17.53 2.65 -13.90
C ILE A 52 -17.28 2.89 -15.39
N THR A 53 -16.23 2.32 -15.96
CA THR A 53 -15.91 2.42 -17.39
C THR A 53 -17.06 1.88 -18.24
N PHE A 54 -17.60 0.73 -17.91
CA PHE A 54 -18.71 0.12 -18.64
C PHE A 54 -20.01 0.91 -18.51
N LEU A 55 -20.32 1.42 -17.33
CA LEU A 55 -21.53 2.24 -17.10
C LEU A 55 -21.53 3.50 -17.95
N LEU A 56 -20.35 4.12 -18.16
CA LEU A 56 -20.20 5.30 -19.00
C LEU A 56 -20.12 4.97 -20.50
N SER A 57 -20.14 3.70 -20.92
CA SER A 57 -20.03 3.31 -22.33
C SER A 57 -21.20 3.78 -23.21
N ARG A 58 -22.28 4.24 -22.61
CA ARG A 58 -23.47 4.80 -23.31
C ARG A 58 -23.48 6.32 -23.35
N GLU A 59 -22.54 6.95 -22.67
CA GLU A 59 -22.41 8.39 -22.57
C GLU A 59 -21.34 8.91 -23.55
N ASP A 60 -21.17 10.23 -23.58
CA ASP A 60 -20.16 10.85 -24.41
C ASP A 60 -18.74 10.45 -24.00
N VAL A 61 -17.86 10.22 -24.99
CA VAL A 61 -16.44 9.86 -24.79
C VAL A 61 -15.73 10.83 -23.84
N GLU A 62 -16.15 12.08 -23.82
CA GLU A 62 -15.59 13.12 -22.95
C GLU A 62 -15.75 12.82 -21.46
N MET A 63 -16.80 12.10 -21.05
CA MET A 63 -17.03 11.74 -19.65
C MET A 63 -15.97 10.80 -19.07
N TYR A 64 -15.28 10.07 -19.90
CA TYR A 64 -14.18 9.20 -19.43
C TYR A 64 -13.00 9.97 -18.83
N TYR A 65 -12.82 11.26 -19.19
CA TYR A 65 -11.82 12.11 -18.53
C TYR A 65 -12.10 12.39 -17.06
N MET A 66 -13.36 12.24 -16.62
CA MET A 66 -13.76 12.41 -15.21
C MET A 66 -13.39 11.21 -14.34
N ILE A 67 -13.18 10.02 -14.92
CA ILE A 67 -12.88 8.81 -14.14
C ILE A 67 -11.54 9.01 -13.43
N PRO A 68 -11.49 8.93 -12.09
CA PRO A 68 -10.25 9.19 -11.36
C PRO A 68 -9.36 7.95 -11.33
N TYR A 69 -8.86 7.47 -12.48
CA TYR A 69 -7.97 6.29 -12.49
C TYR A 69 -6.69 6.52 -11.68
N SER A 70 -6.21 7.75 -11.57
CA SER A 70 -5.10 8.09 -10.66
C SER A 70 -5.40 7.78 -9.20
N LEU A 71 -6.67 7.84 -8.78
CA LEU A 71 -7.13 7.41 -7.46
C LEU A 71 -6.93 5.90 -7.25
N MET A 72 -7.22 5.09 -8.28
CA MET A 72 -6.94 3.64 -8.23
C MET A 72 -5.44 3.38 -8.03
N ALA A 73 -4.58 4.08 -8.77
CA ALA A 73 -3.13 3.98 -8.60
C ALA A 73 -2.70 4.36 -7.17
N MET A 74 -3.25 5.43 -6.61
CA MET A 74 -2.99 5.86 -5.24
C MET A 74 -3.44 4.83 -4.21
N PHE A 75 -4.62 4.25 -4.35
CA PHE A 75 -5.13 3.20 -3.47
C PHE A 75 -4.23 1.96 -3.49
N MET A 76 -3.82 1.53 -4.68
CA MET A 76 -2.91 0.40 -4.80
C MET A 76 -1.52 0.68 -4.21
N MET A 77 -0.97 1.89 -4.44
CA MET A 77 0.33 2.30 -3.90
C MET A 77 0.38 2.35 -2.38
N ALA A 78 -0.77 2.51 -1.71
CA ALA A 78 -0.84 2.48 -0.25
C ALA A 78 -0.41 1.12 0.32
N PHE A 79 -0.67 0.00 -0.39
CA PHE A 79 -0.52 -1.36 0.14
C PHE A 79 0.39 -2.28 -0.68
N PHE A 80 0.70 -1.93 -1.94
CA PHE A 80 1.44 -2.79 -2.86
C PHE A 80 2.70 -2.12 -3.41
N ARG A 81 3.63 -2.95 -3.89
CA ARG A 81 4.86 -2.47 -4.51
C ARG A 81 4.58 -1.84 -5.89
N LYS A 82 5.35 -0.83 -6.23
CA LYS A 82 5.25 -0.06 -7.47
C LYS A 82 5.12 -0.93 -8.74
N GLY A 83 5.98 -1.94 -8.90
CA GLY A 83 5.94 -2.79 -10.08
C GLY A 83 4.62 -3.53 -10.27
N PHE A 84 4.06 -4.07 -9.19
CA PHE A 84 2.73 -4.70 -9.20
C PHE A 84 1.64 -3.69 -9.54
N VAL A 85 1.70 -2.50 -8.92
CA VAL A 85 0.71 -1.43 -9.16
C VAL A 85 0.73 -0.96 -10.61
N MET A 86 1.90 -0.81 -11.24
CA MET A 86 2.01 -0.38 -12.65
C MET A 86 1.30 -1.37 -13.59
N ILE A 87 1.48 -2.68 -13.37
CA ILE A 87 0.86 -3.70 -14.21
C ILE A 87 -0.65 -3.75 -13.97
N MET A 88 -1.09 -3.74 -12.71
CA MET A 88 -2.51 -3.76 -12.36
C MET A 88 -3.23 -2.50 -12.85
N TYR A 89 -2.58 -1.35 -12.78
CA TYR A 89 -3.09 -0.10 -13.31
C TYR A 89 -3.31 -0.18 -14.83
N PHE A 90 -2.30 -0.66 -15.56
CA PHE A 90 -2.40 -0.87 -17.01
C PHE A 90 -3.60 -1.77 -17.38
N ILE A 91 -3.75 -2.90 -16.70
CA ILE A 91 -4.86 -3.85 -16.95
C ILE A 91 -6.21 -3.21 -16.66
N THR A 92 -6.29 -2.38 -15.61
CA THR A 92 -7.54 -1.68 -15.26
C THR A 92 -7.95 -0.64 -16.29
N LEU A 93 -7.01 -0.15 -17.11
CA LEU A 93 -7.30 0.76 -18.22
C LEU A 93 -7.76 0.04 -19.49
N LEU A 94 -7.49 -1.26 -19.67
CA LEU A 94 -7.85 -1.98 -20.89
C LEU A 94 -9.34 -1.91 -21.26
N PRO A 95 -10.30 -1.95 -20.31
CA PRO A 95 -11.71 -1.74 -20.61
C PRO A 95 -12.03 -0.45 -21.37
N LEU A 96 -11.23 0.62 -21.21
CA LEU A 96 -11.41 1.86 -21.96
C LEU A 96 -11.30 1.66 -23.47
N LEU A 97 -10.37 0.81 -23.93
CA LEU A 97 -10.16 0.57 -25.36
C LEU A 97 -11.31 -0.19 -26.03
N ILE A 98 -12.20 -0.78 -25.21
CA ILE A 98 -13.28 -1.64 -25.67
C ILE A 98 -14.64 -0.98 -25.46
N ALA A 99 -14.72 -0.01 -24.54
CA ALA A 99 -15.98 0.58 -24.09
C ALA A 99 -16.70 1.35 -25.24
N THR A 100 -15.96 2.08 -26.06
CA THR A 100 -16.49 2.82 -27.23
C THR A 100 -15.38 3.19 -28.19
N THR A 101 -15.76 3.65 -29.39
CA THR A 101 -14.81 4.21 -30.37
C THR A 101 -14.34 5.60 -29.93
N GLY A 102 -13.06 5.91 -30.14
CA GLY A 102 -12.50 7.24 -29.81
C GLY A 102 -11.85 7.35 -28.42
N THR A 103 -11.85 6.27 -27.61
CA THR A 103 -11.24 6.26 -26.27
C THR A 103 -9.73 6.15 -26.25
N VAL A 104 -9.07 6.01 -27.40
CA VAL A 104 -7.59 5.86 -27.48
C VAL A 104 -6.89 7.06 -26.85
N THR A 105 -7.33 8.29 -27.14
CA THR A 105 -6.76 9.50 -26.53
C THR A 105 -6.95 9.50 -25.01
N VAL A 106 -8.15 9.17 -24.54
CA VAL A 106 -8.47 9.06 -23.11
C VAL A 106 -7.57 8.03 -22.43
N PHE A 107 -7.40 6.87 -23.09
CA PHE A 107 -6.52 5.80 -22.58
C PHE A 107 -5.08 6.31 -22.39
N PHE A 108 -4.52 7.00 -23.37
CA PHE A 108 -3.14 7.53 -23.26
C PHE A 108 -3.02 8.64 -22.22
N VAL A 109 -4.03 9.52 -22.10
CA VAL A 109 -4.05 10.57 -21.07
C VAL A 109 -4.00 9.94 -19.69
N HIS A 110 -4.85 8.95 -19.40
CA HIS A 110 -4.84 8.26 -18.11
C HIS A 110 -3.61 7.39 -17.91
N LEU A 111 -3.10 6.71 -18.96
CA LEU A 111 -1.92 5.87 -18.88
C LEU A 111 -0.69 6.67 -18.44
N ILE A 112 -0.42 7.78 -19.12
CA ILE A 112 0.75 8.63 -18.83
C ILE A 112 0.60 9.27 -17.44
N ALA A 113 -0.58 9.83 -17.15
CA ALA A 113 -0.85 10.47 -15.88
C ALA A 113 -0.76 9.49 -14.69
N GLY A 114 -1.27 8.27 -14.86
CA GLY A 114 -1.23 7.27 -13.80
C GLY A 114 0.16 6.69 -13.57
N PHE A 115 0.93 6.43 -14.62
CA PHE A 115 2.32 5.97 -14.46
C PHE A 115 3.18 7.02 -13.74
N LEU A 116 3.07 8.29 -14.14
CA LEU A 116 3.74 9.38 -13.42
C LEU A 116 3.16 9.56 -12.00
N GLY A 117 1.85 9.41 -11.85
CA GLY A 117 1.15 9.43 -10.56
C GLY A 117 1.69 8.40 -9.58
N ILE A 118 1.97 7.17 -10.03
CA ILE A 118 2.56 6.12 -9.20
C ILE A 118 3.91 6.57 -8.61
N TYR A 119 4.78 7.20 -9.41
CA TYR A 119 6.04 7.77 -8.92
C TYR A 119 5.83 8.97 -7.99
N ILE A 120 4.84 9.81 -8.28
CA ILE A 120 4.48 10.95 -7.44
C ILE A 120 3.98 10.46 -6.08
N TYR A 121 3.06 9.50 -6.04
CA TYR A 121 2.52 8.95 -4.79
C TYR A 121 3.57 8.22 -3.95
N GLU A 122 4.55 7.58 -4.58
CA GLU A 122 5.69 6.98 -3.87
C GLU A 122 6.51 8.02 -3.09
N ARG A 123 6.65 9.23 -3.64
CA ARG A 123 7.48 10.31 -3.08
C ARG A 123 6.72 11.30 -2.22
N LEU A 124 5.49 11.62 -2.59
CA LEU A 124 4.67 12.66 -1.99
C LEU A 124 3.52 12.09 -1.14
N ASN A 125 3.78 11.03 -0.39
CA ASN A 125 2.77 10.34 0.43
C ASN A 125 2.50 11.01 1.80
N LYS A 126 3.00 12.23 2.03
CA LYS A 126 2.86 12.93 3.32
C LYS A 126 1.83 14.06 3.24
N GLY A 127 0.67 13.90 3.93
CA GLY A 127 -0.26 14.97 4.23
C GLY A 127 -0.58 15.91 3.06
N TRP A 128 -0.25 17.21 3.17
CA TRP A 128 -0.54 18.23 2.17
C TRP A 128 0.15 18.03 0.80
N LEU A 129 1.25 17.27 0.75
CA LEU A 129 1.97 16.99 -0.50
C LEU A 129 1.11 16.23 -1.51
N GLN A 130 0.02 15.61 -1.09
CA GLN A 130 -0.92 14.96 -1.99
C GLN A 130 -1.72 15.95 -2.84
N PHE A 131 -1.99 17.14 -2.32
CA PHE A 131 -2.56 18.23 -3.11
C PHE A 131 -1.62 18.62 -4.26
N VAL A 132 -0.32 18.71 -3.95
CA VAL A 132 0.71 18.98 -4.96
C VAL A 132 0.75 17.86 -5.99
N GLY A 133 0.72 16.61 -5.55
CA GLY A 133 0.69 15.44 -6.44
C GLY A 133 -0.51 15.45 -7.39
N SER A 134 -1.71 15.67 -6.87
CA SER A 134 -2.93 15.75 -7.69
C SER A 134 -2.92 16.93 -8.65
N PHE A 135 -2.38 18.07 -8.24
CA PHE A 135 -2.21 19.22 -9.13
C PHE A 135 -1.22 18.91 -10.27
N ILE A 136 -0.12 18.23 -9.99
CA ILE A 136 0.83 17.78 -11.03
C ILE A 136 0.13 16.80 -12.00
N ILE A 137 -0.67 15.87 -11.49
CA ILE A 137 -1.45 14.93 -12.32
C ILE A 137 -2.43 15.69 -13.21
N TYR A 138 -3.12 16.69 -12.68
CA TYR A 138 -3.99 17.57 -13.47
C TYR A 138 -3.23 18.24 -14.64
N LEU A 139 -2.05 18.83 -14.35
CA LEU A 139 -1.22 19.46 -15.37
C LEU A 139 -0.75 18.46 -16.43
N ILE A 140 -0.35 17.27 -16.03
CA ILE A 140 0.11 16.21 -16.95
C ILE A 140 -1.06 15.77 -17.86
N MET A 141 -2.23 15.48 -17.30
CA MET A 141 -3.40 15.11 -18.09
C MET A 141 -3.78 16.19 -19.08
N SER A 142 -3.79 17.45 -18.64
CA SER A 142 -4.11 18.60 -19.48
C SER A 142 -3.08 18.80 -20.61
N LEU A 143 -1.80 18.60 -20.30
CA LEU A 143 -0.72 18.69 -21.29
C LEU A 143 -0.81 17.60 -22.35
N VAL A 144 -1.03 16.35 -21.94
CA VAL A 144 -1.17 15.21 -22.86
C VAL A 144 -2.42 15.39 -23.73
N TRP A 145 -3.55 15.79 -23.14
CA TRP A 145 -4.77 16.10 -23.85
C TRP A 145 -4.54 17.21 -24.89
N LEU A 146 -3.92 18.31 -24.50
CA LEU A 146 -3.60 19.42 -25.42
C LEU A 146 -2.69 18.96 -26.58
N GLY A 147 -1.69 18.11 -26.27
CA GLY A 147 -0.82 17.51 -27.28
C GLY A 147 -1.61 16.73 -28.35
N PHE A 148 -2.58 15.93 -27.93
CA PHE A 148 -3.47 15.22 -28.84
C PHE A 148 -4.37 16.17 -29.63
N CYS A 149 -4.90 17.21 -29.00
CA CYS A 149 -5.69 18.23 -29.70
C CYS A 149 -4.91 18.92 -30.83
N LEU A 150 -3.65 19.29 -30.54
CA LEU A 150 -2.78 19.90 -31.55
C LEU A 150 -2.38 18.92 -32.66
N MET A 151 -2.13 17.65 -32.30
CA MET A 151 -1.73 16.64 -33.29
C MET A 151 -2.84 16.28 -34.28
N PHE A 152 -4.11 16.32 -33.82
CA PHE A 152 -5.26 15.97 -34.65
C PHE A 152 -6.05 17.21 -35.16
N ASP A 153 -5.52 18.41 -34.98
CA ASP A 153 -6.13 19.70 -35.38
C ASP A 153 -7.59 19.86 -34.82
N ASN A 154 -7.80 19.40 -33.61
CA ASN A 154 -9.11 19.39 -32.92
C ASN A 154 -9.02 20.16 -31.60
N VAL A 155 -8.77 21.48 -31.69
CA VAL A 155 -8.71 22.37 -30.51
C VAL A 155 -10.09 22.94 -30.25
N GLY A 156 -10.95 22.24 -29.52
CA GLY A 156 -12.31 22.73 -29.40
C GLY A 156 -12.94 22.70 -28.00
N ASN A 157 -12.71 21.65 -27.24
CA ASN A 157 -13.51 21.38 -26.05
C ASN A 157 -12.78 21.73 -24.74
N TRP A 158 -12.59 23.02 -24.46
CA TRP A 158 -11.94 23.49 -23.22
C TRP A 158 -12.64 23.05 -21.93
N HIS A 159 -13.94 22.71 -21.98
CA HIS A 159 -14.63 22.15 -20.81
C HIS A 159 -14.08 20.78 -20.38
N LEU A 160 -13.32 20.05 -21.23
CA LEU A 160 -12.61 18.84 -20.83
C LEU A 160 -11.59 19.08 -19.71
N LEU A 161 -11.02 20.29 -19.63
CA LEU A 161 -10.16 20.66 -18.49
C LEU A 161 -10.91 20.62 -17.15
N LEU A 162 -12.22 20.89 -17.15
CA LEU A 162 -13.06 20.74 -15.95
C LEU A 162 -13.23 19.27 -15.58
N TYR A 163 -13.41 18.38 -16.55
CA TYR A 163 -13.51 16.95 -16.29
C TYR A 163 -12.17 16.38 -15.75
N ILE A 164 -11.07 16.81 -16.34
CA ILE A 164 -9.73 16.47 -15.84
C ILE A 164 -9.51 17.01 -14.42
N ALA A 165 -9.93 18.26 -14.16
CA ALA A 165 -9.85 18.85 -12.81
C ALA A 165 -10.72 18.09 -11.80
N LEU A 166 -11.91 17.63 -12.20
CA LEU A 166 -12.77 16.79 -11.36
C LEU A 166 -12.10 15.45 -11.05
N SER A 167 -11.50 14.79 -12.04
CA SER A 167 -10.75 13.55 -11.84
C SER A 167 -9.62 13.73 -10.81
N ALA A 168 -8.83 14.80 -10.94
CA ALA A 168 -7.74 15.11 -10.00
C ALA A 168 -8.28 15.49 -8.60
N GLY A 169 -9.38 16.22 -8.53
CA GLY A 169 -10.07 16.57 -7.28
C GLY A 169 -10.62 15.35 -6.54
N LEU A 170 -11.20 14.40 -7.27
CA LEU A 170 -11.66 13.13 -6.70
C LEU A 170 -10.50 12.29 -6.15
N ALA A 171 -9.30 12.37 -6.75
CA ALA A 171 -8.13 11.71 -6.21
C ALA A 171 -7.76 12.27 -4.81
N ILE A 172 -7.87 13.59 -4.61
CA ILE A 172 -7.66 14.21 -3.30
C ILE A 172 -8.75 13.79 -2.32
N ALA A 173 -10.02 13.90 -2.73
CA ALA A 173 -11.17 13.57 -1.89
C ALA A 173 -11.19 12.08 -1.48
N GLY A 174 -10.63 11.20 -2.31
CA GLY A 174 -10.55 9.77 -2.05
C GLY A 174 -9.45 9.37 -1.06
N TYR A 175 -8.47 10.23 -0.78
CA TYR A 175 -7.37 9.88 0.11
C TYR A 175 -7.78 9.35 1.48
N PRO A 176 -8.75 9.93 2.20
CA PRO A 176 -9.22 9.41 3.47
C PRO A 176 -9.78 7.98 3.39
N LEU A 177 -10.22 7.52 2.22
CA LEU A 177 -10.71 6.16 2.03
C LEU A 177 -9.61 5.10 2.23
N ILE A 178 -8.33 5.47 2.15
CA ILE A 178 -7.23 4.56 2.49
C ILE A 178 -7.39 4.05 3.93
N TYR A 179 -7.74 4.91 4.89
CA TYR A 179 -8.00 4.51 6.28
C TYR A 179 -9.20 3.58 6.41
N LEU A 180 -10.24 3.80 5.58
CA LEU A 180 -11.38 2.89 5.53
C LEU A 180 -10.95 1.52 5.02
N PHE A 181 -10.15 1.47 3.95
CA PHE A 181 -9.64 0.22 3.39
C PHE A 181 -8.69 -0.52 4.34
N GLU A 182 -7.83 0.19 5.07
CA GLU A 182 -7.03 -0.41 6.15
C GLU A 182 -7.91 -1.16 7.14
N ARG A 183 -9.02 -0.54 7.52
CA ARG A 183 -9.92 -1.12 8.52
C ARG A 183 -10.77 -2.27 7.97
N VAL A 184 -11.35 -2.09 6.78
CA VAL A 184 -12.26 -3.08 6.17
C VAL A 184 -11.51 -4.33 5.74
N PHE A 185 -10.34 -4.17 5.12
CA PHE A 185 -9.53 -5.29 4.61
C PHE A 185 -8.43 -5.72 5.59
N ALA A 186 -8.35 -5.11 6.78
CA ALA A 186 -7.29 -5.36 7.74
C ALA A 186 -5.88 -5.28 7.12
N LEU A 187 -5.68 -4.36 6.18
CA LEU A 187 -4.42 -4.06 5.52
C LEU A 187 -3.66 -3.00 6.31
N VAL A 188 -2.35 -2.94 6.10
CA VAL A 188 -1.50 -1.92 6.71
C VAL A 188 -0.85 -1.12 5.60
N SER A 189 -1.14 0.18 5.55
CA SER A 189 -0.54 1.06 4.54
C SER A 189 0.92 1.35 4.85
N SER A 190 1.67 1.69 3.79
CA SER A 190 3.05 2.18 3.95
C SER A 190 3.12 3.45 4.81
N ALA A 191 2.12 4.31 4.74
CA ALA A 191 2.02 5.51 5.57
C ALA A 191 1.89 5.16 7.06
N LYS A 192 1.06 4.17 7.40
CA LYS A 192 0.90 3.67 8.78
C LYS A 192 2.18 3.04 9.31
N LEU A 193 2.90 2.29 8.49
CA LEU A 193 4.20 1.70 8.87
C LEU A 193 5.26 2.78 9.12
N VAL A 194 5.28 3.84 8.33
CA VAL A 194 6.18 5.00 8.54
C VAL A 194 5.81 5.73 9.84
N GLU A 195 4.52 5.95 10.11
CA GLU A 195 4.03 6.54 11.37
C GLU A 195 4.48 5.71 12.59
N LEU A 196 4.32 4.38 12.51
CA LEU A 196 4.75 3.46 13.57
C LEU A 196 6.26 3.44 13.75
N SER A 197 7.03 3.72 12.69
CA SER A 197 8.51 3.77 12.77
C SER A 197 9.04 5.10 13.31
N ASP A 198 8.17 6.05 13.64
CA ASP A 198 8.57 7.30 14.28
C ASP A 198 8.92 7.04 15.75
N THR A 199 10.14 7.39 16.16
CA THR A 199 10.63 7.21 17.54
C THR A 199 9.88 8.08 18.54
N SER A 200 9.12 9.06 18.10
CA SER A 200 8.20 9.84 18.94
C SER A 200 6.92 9.10 19.30
N ASN A 201 6.65 7.93 18.71
CA ASN A 201 5.50 7.09 19.03
C ASN A 201 5.51 6.71 20.52
N ALA A 202 4.34 6.77 21.15
CA ALA A 202 4.21 6.59 22.61
C ALA A 202 4.79 5.27 23.12
N LEU A 203 4.64 4.16 22.37
CA LEU A 203 5.17 2.86 22.78
C LEU A 203 6.70 2.79 22.61
N LEU A 204 7.27 3.37 21.56
CA LEU A 204 8.71 3.46 21.37
C LEU A 204 9.37 4.39 22.38
N ARG A 205 8.69 5.48 22.76
CA ARG A 205 9.14 6.34 23.89
C ARG A 205 9.12 5.56 25.22
N LEU A 206 8.07 4.80 25.48
CA LEU A 206 8.01 3.95 26.65
C LEU A 206 9.16 2.92 26.67
N LEU A 207 9.51 2.35 25.50
CA LEU A 207 10.66 1.45 25.36
C LEU A 207 11.97 2.19 25.68
N ALA A 208 12.15 3.39 25.14
CA ALA A 208 13.34 4.22 25.39
C ALA A 208 13.49 4.60 26.86
N ASP A 209 12.37 4.91 27.54
CA ASP A 209 12.37 5.30 28.95
C ASP A 209 12.60 4.12 29.90
N LYS A 210 11.99 2.95 29.64
CA LYS A 210 12.03 1.78 30.53
C LYS A 210 13.17 0.81 30.24
N ALA A 211 13.54 0.63 28.97
CA ALA A 211 14.55 -0.29 28.50
C ALA A 211 15.46 0.39 27.44
N PRO A 212 16.27 1.39 27.85
CA PRO A 212 17.05 2.20 26.90
C PRO A 212 18.05 1.36 26.09
N GLY A 213 18.67 0.33 26.68
CA GLY A 213 19.56 -0.58 25.97
C GLY A 213 18.84 -1.33 24.84
N THR A 214 17.65 -1.88 25.14
CA THR A 214 16.82 -2.55 24.12
C THR A 214 16.36 -1.56 23.02
N PHE A 215 16.02 -0.32 23.37
CA PHE A 215 15.67 0.69 22.37
C PHE A 215 16.84 0.98 21.41
N HIS A 216 18.06 1.16 21.94
CA HIS A 216 19.25 1.36 21.11
C HIS A 216 19.58 0.13 20.26
N HIS A 217 19.44 -1.09 20.84
CA HIS A 217 19.58 -2.33 20.09
C HIS A 217 18.58 -2.38 18.91
N SER A 218 17.30 -2.11 19.17
CA SER A 218 16.25 -2.11 18.13
C SER A 218 16.52 -1.09 17.02
N LEU A 219 17.09 0.09 17.34
CA LEU A 219 17.52 1.08 16.34
C LEU A 219 18.66 0.55 15.47
N GLN A 220 19.64 -0.13 16.05
CA GLN A 220 20.75 -0.72 15.29
C GLN A 220 20.27 -1.86 14.38
N VAL A 221 19.42 -2.76 14.90
CA VAL A 221 18.79 -3.82 14.12
C VAL A 221 17.97 -3.22 12.96
N MET A 222 17.18 -2.17 13.22
CA MET A 222 16.42 -1.47 12.19
C MET A 222 17.32 -0.93 11.07
N ASN A 223 18.47 -0.30 11.41
CA ASN A 223 19.37 0.26 10.40
C ASN A 223 19.98 -0.83 9.51
N ILE A 224 20.38 -1.96 10.09
CA ILE A 224 20.95 -3.10 9.35
C ILE A 224 19.87 -3.74 8.48
N ALA A 225 18.69 -3.97 9.05
CA ALA A 225 17.56 -4.58 8.35
C ALA A 225 17.02 -3.69 7.21
N ASP A 226 17.02 -2.35 7.38
CA ASP A 226 16.68 -1.40 6.30
C ASP A 226 17.62 -1.53 5.11
N ALA A 227 18.94 -1.57 5.36
CA ALA A 227 19.94 -1.73 4.30
C ALA A 227 19.76 -3.06 3.56
N ALA A 228 19.57 -4.16 4.29
CA ALA A 228 19.32 -5.47 3.71
C ALA A 228 18.01 -5.51 2.90
N ALA A 229 16.94 -4.95 3.45
CA ALA A 229 15.63 -4.89 2.77
C ALA A 229 15.68 -4.11 1.45
N ARG A 230 16.45 -2.99 1.40
CA ARG A 230 16.67 -2.24 0.17
C ARG A 230 17.46 -3.04 -0.86
N ALA A 231 18.49 -3.77 -0.45
CA ALA A 231 19.31 -4.56 -1.35
C ALA A 231 18.53 -5.68 -2.07
N ILE A 232 17.51 -6.23 -1.43
CA ILE A 232 16.66 -7.30 -1.99
C ILE A 232 15.29 -6.80 -2.47
N ASN A 233 15.06 -5.48 -2.51
CA ASN A 233 13.77 -4.86 -2.86
C ASN A 233 12.59 -5.37 -2.01
N ALA A 234 12.81 -5.63 -0.71
CA ALA A 234 11.77 -6.01 0.23
C ALA A 234 10.91 -4.79 0.67
N ASN A 235 9.89 -5.03 1.51
CA ASN A 235 9.05 -3.96 2.07
C ASN A 235 9.80 -3.23 3.20
N VAL A 236 10.57 -2.21 2.84
CA VAL A 236 11.40 -1.43 3.78
C VAL A 236 10.60 -0.83 4.94
N PRO A 237 9.44 -0.15 4.75
CA PRO A 237 8.65 0.37 5.87
C PRO A 237 8.23 -0.72 6.86
N LEU A 238 7.84 -1.90 6.37
CA LEU A 238 7.45 -3.01 7.23
C LEU A 238 8.63 -3.53 8.05
N ILE A 239 9.77 -3.74 7.42
CA ILE A 239 10.99 -4.25 8.09
C ILE A 239 11.48 -3.27 9.16
N ARG A 240 11.44 -1.96 8.88
CA ARG A 240 11.78 -0.91 9.85
C ARG A 240 10.88 -0.97 11.09
N ALA A 241 9.57 -0.98 10.87
CA ALA A 241 8.61 -1.09 11.97
C ALA A 241 8.80 -2.40 12.75
N ALA A 242 8.90 -3.54 12.06
CA ALA A 242 9.11 -4.83 12.70
C ALA A 242 10.35 -4.85 13.59
N ALA A 243 11.48 -4.34 13.08
CA ALA A 243 12.74 -4.26 13.84
C ALA A 243 12.66 -3.36 15.08
N LEU A 244 11.85 -2.27 15.04
CA LEU A 244 11.68 -1.40 16.20
C LEU A 244 10.81 -2.02 17.29
N TYR A 245 9.86 -2.89 16.91
CA TYR A 245 8.88 -3.45 17.86
C TYR A 245 9.15 -4.89 18.28
N HIS A 246 10.15 -5.59 17.69
CA HIS A 246 10.34 -7.03 17.94
C HIS A 246 10.54 -7.37 19.42
N ASP A 247 11.21 -6.50 20.17
CA ASP A 247 11.64 -6.66 21.55
C ASP A 247 10.88 -5.79 22.57
N ILE A 248 9.72 -5.23 22.22
CA ILE A 248 8.95 -4.33 23.11
C ILE A 248 8.56 -4.97 24.44
N GLY A 249 8.48 -6.29 24.49
CA GLY A 249 8.13 -7.01 25.74
C GLY A 249 9.18 -6.88 26.83
N LYS A 250 10.44 -6.57 26.50
CA LYS A 250 11.48 -6.30 27.48
C LYS A 250 11.20 -5.09 28.36
N ILE A 251 10.23 -4.24 27.98
CA ILE A 251 9.73 -3.13 28.84
C ILE A 251 9.26 -3.63 30.22
N LYS A 252 8.68 -4.82 30.31
CA LYS A 252 8.13 -5.32 31.59
C LYS A 252 9.22 -5.73 32.59
N ASN A 253 10.31 -6.31 32.10
CA ASN A 253 11.42 -6.77 32.95
C ASN A 253 12.76 -6.44 32.30
N PRO A 254 13.13 -5.16 32.14
CA PRO A 254 14.32 -4.78 31.36
C PRO A 254 15.62 -5.33 31.94
N GLN A 255 15.73 -5.45 33.26
CA GLN A 255 16.93 -5.90 33.96
C GLN A 255 17.24 -7.40 33.75
N CYS A 256 16.32 -8.16 33.17
CA CYS A 256 16.58 -9.55 32.75
C CYS A 256 17.47 -9.64 31.49
N PHE A 257 17.82 -8.51 30.88
CA PHE A 257 18.53 -8.45 29.62
C PHE A 257 19.82 -7.65 29.78
N THR A 258 20.93 -8.22 29.31
CA THR A 258 22.29 -7.68 29.50
C THR A 258 22.45 -6.24 28.99
N GLU A 259 21.76 -5.89 27.91
CA GLU A 259 21.79 -4.53 27.36
C GLU A 259 21.13 -3.47 28.26
N ASN A 260 20.37 -3.89 29.28
CA ASN A 260 19.72 -3.00 30.25
C ASN A 260 20.21 -3.26 31.68
N GLU A 261 21.28 -4.02 31.88
CA GLU A 261 21.78 -4.33 33.23
C GLU A 261 22.13 -3.07 34.01
N ILE A 262 21.73 -3.07 35.29
CA ILE A 262 22.12 -2.03 36.25
C ILE A 262 23.21 -2.62 37.16
N PRO A 263 24.35 -1.91 37.35
CA PRO A 263 25.40 -2.37 38.23
C PRO A 263 24.88 -2.74 39.63
N GLY A 264 25.18 -3.99 40.07
CA GLY A 264 24.76 -4.49 41.38
C GLY A 264 23.39 -5.17 41.43
N VAL A 265 22.64 -5.19 40.34
CA VAL A 265 21.37 -5.92 40.23
C VAL A 265 21.60 -7.20 39.44
N LYS A 266 21.49 -8.37 40.08
CA LYS A 266 21.70 -9.68 39.46
C LYS A 266 20.40 -10.47 39.44
N VAL A 267 19.55 -10.23 38.45
CA VAL A 267 18.20 -10.84 38.37
C VAL A 267 18.24 -12.36 38.22
N HIS A 268 19.28 -12.90 37.58
CA HIS A 268 19.43 -14.32 37.33
C HIS A 268 20.17 -15.08 38.43
N GLU A 269 20.71 -14.37 39.44
CA GLU A 269 21.43 -15.01 40.57
C GLU A 269 20.50 -15.84 41.41
N GLY A 270 20.82 -17.11 41.66
CA GLY A 270 19.99 -18.02 42.42
C GLY A 270 18.84 -18.71 41.68
N LEU A 271 18.64 -18.37 40.38
CA LEU A 271 17.67 -19.06 39.54
C LEU A 271 18.30 -20.34 38.93
N THR A 272 17.47 -21.34 38.71
CA THR A 272 17.86 -22.48 37.88
C THR A 272 17.93 -22.04 36.41
N PRO A 273 18.73 -22.73 35.55
CA PRO A 273 18.79 -22.43 34.13
C PRO A 273 17.40 -22.39 33.44
N LYS A 274 16.49 -23.24 33.87
CA LYS A 274 15.11 -23.29 33.33
C LYS A 274 14.29 -22.06 33.71
N GLU A 275 14.40 -21.60 34.96
CA GLU A 275 13.71 -20.39 35.42
C GLU A 275 14.27 -19.15 34.74
N SER A 276 15.60 -19.05 34.61
CA SER A 276 16.27 -17.97 33.90
C SER A 276 15.85 -17.91 32.42
N ALA A 277 15.83 -19.05 31.71
CA ALA A 277 15.37 -19.13 30.33
C ALA A 277 13.88 -18.73 30.21
N ALA A 278 13.04 -19.16 31.15
CA ALA A 278 11.62 -18.80 31.15
C ALA A 278 11.39 -17.28 31.33
N LEU A 279 12.19 -16.60 32.16
CA LEU A 279 12.17 -15.15 32.29
C LEU A 279 12.58 -14.43 31.01
N ILE A 280 13.63 -14.92 30.34
CA ILE A 280 14.11 -14.35 29.09
C ILE A 280 13.06 -14.52 27.98
N THR A 281 12.53 -15.73 27.77
CA THR A 281 11.58 -16.00 26.69
C THR A 281 10.22 -15.35 26.88
N ARG A 282 9.87 -14.99 28.12
CA ARG A 282 8.61 -14.32 28.47
C ARG A 282 8.40 -12.99 27.76
N HIS A 283 9.48 -12.30 27.32
CA HIS A 283 9.34 -11.02 26.60
C HIS A 283 8.51 -11.17 25.32
N VAL A 284 8.45 -12.35 24.69
CA VAL A 284 7.62 -12.57 23.50
C VAL A 284 6.13 -12.44 23.85
N THR A 285 5.68 -13.11 24.91
CA THR A 285 4.29 -13.03 25.37
C THR A 285 3.96 -11.65 25.95
N ASP A 286 4.86 -11.06 26.70
CA ASP A 286 4.73 -9.70 27.23
C ASP A 286 4.69 -8.65 26.09
N GLY A 287 5.47 -8.86 25.03
CA GLY A 287 5.47 -8.04 23.82
C GLY A 287 4.15 -8.13 23.07
N LEU A 288 3.58 -9.32 22.95
CA LEU A 288 2.29 -9.52 22.31
C LEU A 288 1.17 -8.80 23.08
N GLU A 289 1.16 -8.89 24.41
CA GLU A 289 0.19 -8.19 25.25
C GLU A 289 0.28 -6.66 25.10
N LEU A 290 1.51 -6.11 25.06
CA LEU A 290 1.73 -4.69 24.79
C LEU A 290 1.29 -4.29 23.38
N ALA A 291 1.58 -5.13 22.37
CA ALA A 291 1.16 -4.91 21.00
C ALA A 291 -0.38 -4.89 20.87
N GLU A 292 -1.08 -5.74 21.60
CA GLU A 292 -2.55 -5.74 21.66
C GLU A 292 -3.12 -4.51 22.34
N LYS A 293 -2.59 -4.17 23.50
CA LYS A 293 -2.98 -2.97 24.26
C LYS A 293 -2.82 -1.70 23.44
N HIS A 294 -1.74 -1.58 22.66
CA HIS A 294 -1.44 -0.44 21.81
C HIS A 294 -1.99 -0.59 20.38
N LYS A 295 -2.80 -1.62 20.12
CA LYS A 295 -3.47 -1.87 18.82
C LYS A 295 -2.51 -1.91 17.63
N LEU A 296 -1.33 -2.52 17.82
CA LEU A 296 -0.39 -2.71 16.71
C LEU A 296 -1.01 -3.62 15.64
N PRO A 297 -0.67 -3.39 14.37
CA PRO A 297 -1.12 -4.24 13.27
C PRO A 297 -0.71 -5.71 13.47
N ARG A 298 -1.54 -6.64 12.98
CA ARG A 298 -1.30 -8.07 13.11
C ARG A 298 0.07 -8.48 12.59
N VAL A 299 0.48 -7.94 11.45
CA VAL A 299 1.79 -8.24 10.85
C VAL A 299 2.96 -7.95 11.80
N LEU A 300 2.90 -6.88 12.61
CA LEU A 300 3.95 -6.61 13.61
C LEU A 300 3.89 -7.59 14.79
N LYS A 301 2.70 -8.03 15.19
CA LYS A 301 2.54 -9.06 16.21
C LYS A 301 3.15 -10.40 15.75
N ASP A 302 2.99 -10.74 14.47
CA ASP A 302 3.59 -11.94 13.87
C ASP A 302 5.13 -11.88 13.95
N PHE A 303 5.74 -10.70 13.73
CA PHE A 303 7.18 -10.52 13.92
C PHE A 303 7.61 -10.66 15.39
N ILE A 304 6.83 -10.12 16.35
CA ILE A 304 7.11 -10.27 17.79
C ILE A 304 7.11 -11.75 18.19
N ILE A 305 6.19 -12.54 17.65
CA ILE A 305 6.09 -13.96 17.96
C ILE A 305 7.24 -14.77 17.33
N SER A 306 7.66 -14.42 16.13
CA SER A 306 8.51 -15.26 15.29
C SER A 306 9.98 -14.86 15.25
N HIS A 307 10.41 -13.75 15.89
CA HIS A 307 11.77 -13.23 15.75
C HIS A 307 12.86 -14.16 16.34
N HIS A 308 12.50 -15.04 17.27
CA HIS A 308 13.38 -16.10 17.77
C HIS A 308 13.30 -17.41 16.98
N GLY A 309 12.54 -17.42 15.89
CA GLY A 309 12.26 -18.64 15.13
C GLY A 309 11.09 -19.44 15.72
N THR A 310 10.69 -20.48 14.99
CA THR A 310 9.56 -21.37 15.36
C THR A 310 10.03 -22.78 15.69
N THR A 311 11.33 -23.04 15.68
CA THR A 311 11.92 -24.33 16.07
C THR A 311 12.01 -24.39 17.59
N SER A 312 11.17 -25.23 18.18
CA SER A 312 11.28 -25.70 19.56
C SER A 312 12.38 -26.74 19.70
#